data_15ee9e312bc6f4e0d0f4f4b2277ae675
#
_entry.id   15ee9e312bc6f4e0d0f4f4b2277ae675
#
_cell.length_a   1.000
_cell.length_b   1.000
_cell.length_c   1.000
_cell.angle_alpha   90.00
_cell.angle_beta   90.00
_cell.angle_gamma   90.00
#
_symmetry.space_group_name_H-M   'P 1'
#
loop_
_entity.id
_entity.type
_entity.pdbx_description
1 polymer ?
#
loop_
_entity_poly.entity_id
_entity_poly.type
_entity_poly.pdbx_seq_one_letter_code
_entity_poly.pdbx_strand_id
1 'polypeptide(L)'
;NIVGIVGLKDVVVGETVSKNPIEPFEAISHLFDPVVTKSISAKKTADLPKLIEILRQIGKEDPSLKIEINEETGESLISGMGELHLEIIENRIKTEKCLEVECGSPIVVFRESVTKKSDTAVGRSPNKHNDFFITVEPLEDSVVEAIAEGKIPEGRIKKKDKSLDETLVALGIT
;
A
#
# COMPACT_ATOMS: atom_id res chain seq x y z
N ASN A 1 -9.58 31.23 -9.19
CA ASN A 1 -8.36 31.52 -9.98
C ASN A 1 -7.32 30.45 -9.64
N ILE A 2 -6.60 29.95 -10.64
CA ILE A 2 -5.46 29.05 -10.43
C ILE A 2 -4.24 29.92 -10.20
N VAL A 3 -3.48 29.64 -9.14
CA VAL A 3 -2.28 30.39 -8.76
C VAL A 3 -1.13 29.40 -8.48
N GLY A 4 0.09 29.83 -8.74
CA GLY A 4 1.30 29.11 -8.36
C GLY A 4 1.84 29.65 -7.03
N ILE A 5 2.16 28.76 -6.09
CA ILE A 5 2.74 29.12 -4.81
C ILE A 5 4.15 28.51 -4.72
N VAL A 6 5.13 29.31 -4.34
CA VAL A 6 6.53 28.89 -4.22
C VAL A 6 6.97 29.00 -2.76
N GLY A 7 7.85 28.09 -2.33
CA GLY A 7 8.46 28.12 -1.00
C GLY A 7 7.75 27.31 0.07
N LEU A 8 6.69 26.57 -0.28
CA LEU A 8 6.08 25.60 0.61
C LEU A 8 6.94 24.33 0.68
N LYS A 9 7.21 23.86 1.90
CA LYS A 9 7.91 22.59 2.16
C LYS A 9 6.90 21.57 2.63
N ASP A 10 7.11 20.34 2.23
CA ASP A 10 6.33 19.15 2.69
C ASP A 10 4.82 19.19 2.43
N VAL A 11 4.40 19.92 1.40
CA VAL A 11 3.00 19.96 0.95
C VAL A 11 2.72 18.78 0.01
N VAL A 12 1.57 18.16 0.20
CA VAL A 12 1.08 17.03 -0.60
C VAL A 12 -0.14 17.46 -1.41
N VAL A 13 -0.38 16.82 -2.55
CA VAL A 13 -1.58 17.07 -3.37
C VAL A 13 -2.85 16.74 -2.55
N GLY A 14 -3.82 17.64 -2.59
CA GLY A 14 -5.06 17.55 -1.82
C GLY A 14 -5.06 18.32 -0.50
N GLU A 15 -3.91 18.86 -0.06
CA GLU A 15 -3.85 19.68 1.13
C GLU A 15 -4.43 21.09 0.90
N THR A 16 -5.08 21.61 1.92
CA THR A 16 -5.62 22.97 1.93
C THR A 16 -4.57 23.96 2.43
N VAL A 17 -4.22 24.93 1.59
CA VAL A 17 -3.27 26.00 1.93
C VAL A 17 -4.03 27.28 2.23
N SER A 18 -3.83 27.86 3.43
CA SER A 18 -4.51 29.07 3.85
C SER A 18 -3.61 29.97 4.70
N LYS A 19 -3.86 31.28 4.66
CA LYS A 19 -3.18 32.26 5.51
C LYS A 19 -3.69 32.23 6.96
N ASN A 20 -4.98 31.94 7.15
CA ASN A 20 -5.62 31.85 8.46
C ASN A 20 -6.12 30.42 8.66
N PRO A 21 -6.24 29.93 9.91
CA PRO A 21 -6.86 28.64 10.18
C PRO A 21 -8.28 28.60 9.61
N ILE A 22 -8.53 27.66 8.73
CA ILE A 22 -9.86 27.37 8.14
C ILE A 22 -10.09 25.88 8.26
N GLU A 23 -11.36 25.48 8.17
CA GLU A 23 -11.70 24.09 8.01
C GLU A 23 -11.14 23.57 6.66
N PRO A 24 -10.33 22.49 6.66
CA PRO A 24 -9.74 22.00 5.43
C PRO A 24 -10.83 21.47 4.48
N PHE A 25 -10.57 21.58 3.18
CA PHE A 25 -11.39 20.89 2.20
C PHE A 25 -11.25 19.38 2.36
N GLU A 26 -12.28 18.66 1.98
CA GLU A 26 -12.26 17.19 2.00
C GLU A 26 -11.08 16.66 1.19
N ALA A 27 -10.30 15.78 1.81
CA ALA A 27 -9.15 15.17 1.15
C ALA A 27 -9.59 14.29 -0.02
N ILE A 28 -8.82 14.32 -1.08
CA ILE A 28 -9.03 13.39 -2.20
C ILE A 28 -8.64 12.00 -1.72
N SER A 29 -9.65 11.20 -1.36
CA SER A 29 -9.43 9.79 -1.06
C SER A 29 -9.50 8.98 -2.36
N HIS A 30 -8.48 8.17 -2.62
CA HIS A 30 -8.52 7.27 -3.77
C HIS A 30 -9.46 6.12 -3.46
N LEU A 31 -10.49 5.99 -4.30
CA LEU A 31 -11.48 4.91 -4.23
C LEU A 31 -10.94 3.54 -4.65
N PHE A 32 -9.74 3.50 -5.24
CA PHE A 32 -9.20 2.27 -5.81
C PHE A 32 -7.76 2.05 -5.36
N ASP A 33 -7.48 0.84 -4.90
CA ASP A 33 -6.12 0.38 -4.67
C ASP A 33 -5.36 0.22 -6.00
N PRO A 34 -4.05 0.52 -6.04
CA PRO A 34 -3.24 0.27 -7.22
C PRO A 34 -3.21 -1.23 -7.54
N VAL A 35 -3.38 -1.56 -8.82
CA VAL A 35 -3.56 -2.94 -9.30
C VAL A 35 -2.33 -3.53 -9.98
N VAL A 36 -1.41 -2.70 -10.44
CA VAL A 36 -0.18 -3.12 -11.13
C VAL A 36 1.02 -2.64 -10.35
N THR A 37 1.95 -3.54 -10.09
CA THR A 37 3.20 -3.24 -9.39
C THR A 37 4.39 -3.55 -10.28
N LYS A 38 5.39 -2.67 -10.28
CA LYS A 38 6.65 -2.83 -11.00
C LYS A 38 7.81 -2.57 -10.06
N SER A 39 8.87 -3.37 -10.13
CA SER A 39 10.11 -3.01 -9.45
C SER A 39 10.87 -1.95 -10.25
N ILE A 40 11.52 -1.05 -9.56
CA ILE A 40 12.38 -0.02 -10.15
C ILE A 40 13.68 0.06 -9.35
N SER A 41 14.79 0.08 -10.05
CA SER A 41 16.12 0.22 -9.48
C SER A 41 16.97 1.19 -10.29
N ALA A 42 17.97 1.79 -9.66
CA ALA A 42 18.93 2.62 -10.37
C ALA A 42 19.93 1.71 -11.09
N LYS A 43 20.21 1.98 -12.37
CA LYS A 43 21.20 1.24 -13.16
C LYS A 43 22.60 1.34 -12.57
N LYS A 44 22.92 2.46 -11.91
CA LYS A 44 24.17 2.68 -11.18
C LYS A 44 23.87 2.84 -9.70
N THR A 45 24.57 2.09 -8.86
CA THR A 45 24.40 2.17 -7.40
C THR A 45 24.64 3.59 -6.84
N ALA A 46 25.52 4.36 -7.47
CA ALA A 46 25.78 5.76 -7.08
C ALA A 46 24.54 6.67 -7.23
N ASP A 47 23.61 6.32 -8.10
CA ASP A 47 22.41 7.08 -8.38
C ASP A 47 21.22 6.69 -7.48
N LEU A 48 21.38 5.68 -6.63
CA LEU A 48 20.33 5.19 -5.73
C LEU A 48 19.74 6.29 -4.82
N PRO A 49 20.55 7.13 -4.13
CA PRO A 49 20.00 8.20 -3.29
C PRO A 49 19.15 9.19 -4.10
N LYS A 50 19.58 9.50 -5.33
CA LYS A 50 18.83 10.38 -6.24
C LYS A 50 17.51 9.75 -6.69
N LEU A 51 17.50 8.45 -6.97
CA LEU A 51 16.28 7.71 -7.29
C LEU A 51 15.27 7.77 -6.13
N ILE A 52 15.72 7.52 -4.90
CA ILE A 52 14.88 7.56 -3.69
C ILE A 52 14.24 8.94 -3.51
N GLU A 53 15.03 10.01 -3.69
CA GLU A 53 14.52 11.39 -3.59
C GLU A 53 13.46 11.67 -4.67
N ILE A 54 13.71 11.26 -5.91
CA ILE A 54 12.78 11.41 -7.03
C ILE A 54 11.48 10.63 -6.77
N LEU A 55 11.57 9.39 -6.30
CA LEU A 55 10.40 8.57 -5.98
C LEU A 55 9.57 9.20 -4.85
N ARG A 56 10.20 9.70 -3.80
CA ARG A 56 9.51 10.42 -2.73
C ARG A 56 8.80 11.69 -3.24
N GLN A 57 9.44 12.41 -4.18
CA GLN A 57 8.84 13.58 -4.80
C GLN A 57 7.61 13.19 -5.63
N ILE A 58 7.74 12.18 -6.49
CA ILE A 58 6.63 11.71 -7.35
C ILE A 58 5.46 11.23 -6.50
N GLY A 59 5.71 10.50 -5.40
CA GLY A 59 4.65 10.06 -4.49
C GLY A 59 3.90 11.21 -3.79
N LYS A 60 4.55 12.38 -3.61
CA LYS A 60 3.87 13.60 -3.13
C LYS A 60 3.03 14.27 -4.22
N GLU A 61 3.49 14.20 -5.48
CA GLU A 61 2.81 14.78 -6.64
C GLU A 61 1.60 13.95 -7.11
N ASP A 62 1.71 12.64 -7.00
CA ASP A 62 0.68 11.69 -7.44
C ASP A 62 0.26 10.74 -6.31
N PRO A 63 -0.83 11.07 -5.61
CA PRO A 63 -1.32 10.24 -4.52
C PRO A 63 -1.91 8.90 -4.98
N SER A 64 -2.20 8.70 -6.29
CA SER A 64 -2.64 7.41 -6.83
C SER A 64 -1.51 6.38 -6.97
N LEU A 65 -0.27 6.81 -6.76
CA LEU A 65 0.91 5.99 -6.84
C LEU A 65 1.34 5.54 -5.42
N LYS A 66 1.41 4.25 -5.20
CA LYS A 66 1.99 3.69 -3.97
C LYS A 66 3.46 3.36 -4.23
N ILE A 67 4.35 3.87 -3.39
CA ILE A 67 5.79 3.65 -3.50
C ILE A 67 6.29 2.98 -2.23
N GLU A 68 6.94 1.84 -2.39
CA GLU A 68 7.60 1.11 -1.31
C GLU A 68 9.11 1.10 -1.60
N ILE A 69 9.87 1.77 -0.73
CA ILE A 69 11.31 1.94 -0.90
C ILE A 69 12.02 0.92 -0.02
N ASN A 70 12.82 0.06 -0.64
CA ASN A 70 13.72 -0.83 0.06
C ASN A 70 15.17 -0.29 -0.04
N GLU A 71 15.61 0.38 1.01
CA GLU A 71 16.93 0.99 1.07
C GLU A 71 18.05 -0.06 1.21
N GLU A 72 17.75 -1.26 1.72
CA GLU A 72 18.73 -2.33 1.93
C GLU A 72 19.10 -3.04 0.62
N THR A 73 18.11 -3.35 -0.21
CA THR A 73 18.33 -4.04 -1.50
C THR A 73 18.59 -3.09 -2.65
N GLY A 74 18.22 -1.81 -2.51
CA GLY A 74 18.29 -0.81 -3.57
C GLY A 74 17.18 -0.95 -4.62
N GLU A 75 16.28 -1.89 -4.46
CA GLU A 75 15.06 -2.04 -5.26
C GLU A 75 13.89 -1.35 -4.58
N SER A 76 13.10 -0.63 -5.37
CA SER A 76 11.86 -0.03 -4.91
C SER A 76 10.70 -0.58 -5.72
N LEU A 77 9.53 -0.67 -5.10
CA LEU A 77 8.30 -1.07 -5.78
C LEU A 77 7.44 0.16 -6.04
N ILE A 78 6.97 0.29 -7.26
CA ILE A 78 5.99 1.30 -7.65
C ILE A 78 4.70 0.61 -8.08
N SER A 79 3.60 0.98 -7.45
CA SER A 79 2.28 0.42 -7.73
C SER A 79 1.34 1.53 -8.19
N GLY A 80 0.66 1.32 -9.28
CA GLY A 80 -0.21 2.30 -9.92
C GLY A 80 -1.49 1.70 -10.46
N MET A 81 -2.33 2.54 -11.04
CA MET A 81 -3.66 2.20 -11.57
C MET A 81 -3.61 1.33 -12.83
N GLY A 82 -2.45 1.22 -13.48
CA GLY A 82 -2.28 0.44 -14.70
C GLY A 82 -0.88 0.53 -15.26
N GLU A 83 -0.61 -0.30 -16.29
CA GLU A 83 0.71 -0.40 -16.90
C GLU A 83 1.13 0.93 -17.55
N LEU A 84 0.24 1.58 -18.30
CA LEU A 84 0.50 2.87 -18.92
C LEU A 84 0.85 3.95 -17.90
N HIS A 85 0.20 3.95 -16.74
CA HIS A 85 0.51 4.89 -15.66
C HIS A 85 1.98 4.72 -15.21
N LEU A 86 2.41 3.48 -14.97
CA LEU A 86 3.79 3.19 -14.56
C LEU A 86 4.81 3.50 -15.66
N GLU A 87 4.48 3.28 -16.92
CA GLU A 87 5.33 3.65 -18.07
C GLU A 87 5.53 5.17 -18.16
N ILE A 88 4.49 5.96 -17.94
CA ILE A 88 4.58 7.42 -17.90
C ILE A 88 5.52 7.87 -16.77
N ILE A 89 5.41 7.28 -15.58
CA ILE A 89 6.30 7.59 -14.46
C ILE A 89 7.75 7.22 -14.79
N GLU A 90 7.98 6.04 -15.35
CA GLU A 90 9.30 5.59 -15.79
C GLU A 90 9.90 6.56 -16.81
N ASN A 91 9.11 6.99 -17.81
CA ASN A 91 9.54 7.94 -18.82
C ASN A 91 9.86 9.31 -18.22
N ARG A 92 9.06 9.82 -17.28
CA ARG A 92 9.33 11.07 -16.54
C ARG A 92 10.67 11.00 -15.79
N ILE A 93 10.96 9.89 -15.11
CA ILE A 93 12.23 9.71 -14.42
C ILE A 93 13.41 9.76 -15.41
N LYS A 94 13.28 9.12 -16.55
CA LYS A 94 14.34 9.08 -17.57
C LYS A 94 14.54 10.42 -18.26
N THR A 95 13.46 11.10 -18.65
CA THR A 95 13.53 12.31 -19.48
C THR A 95 13.67 13.59 -18.66
N GLU A 96 12.85 13.78 -17.62
CA GLU A 96 12.84 15.01 -16.84
C GLU A 96 13.94 15.03 -15.76
N LYS A 97 14.21 13.89 -15.14
CA LYS A 97 15.22 13.78 -14.06
C LYS A 97 16.57 13.29 -14.57
N CYS A 98 16.67 12.92 -15.84
CA CYS A 98 17.89 12.41 -16.49
C CYS A 98 18.54 11.28 -15.69
N LEU A 99 17.74 10.32 -15.21
CA LEU A 99 18.19 9.19 -14.43
C LEU A 99 17.93 7.89 -15.17
N GLU A 100 18.98 7.09 -15.40
CA GLU A 100 18.84 5.77 -15.98
C GLU A 100 18.34 4.77 -14.92
N VAL A 101 17.15 4.23 -15.16
CA VAL A 101 16.52 3.23 -14.29
C VAL A 101 16.25 1.95 -15.04
N GLU A 102 16.29 0.85 -14.33
CA GLU A 102 15.87 -0.48 -14.77
C GLU A 102 14.56 -0.83 -14.09
N CYS A 103 13.57 -1.23 -14.89
CA CYS A 103 12.27 -1.63 -14.41
C CYS A 103 12.05 -3.12 -14.66
N GLY A 104 11.54 -3.82 -13.66
CA GLY A 104 11.12 -5.21 -13.79
C GLY A 104 9.82 -5.35 -14.60
N SER A 105 9.44 -6.59 -14.86
CA SER A 105 8.15 -6.88 -15.48
C SER A 105 7.00 -6.50 -14.54
N PRO A 106 5.89 -5.97 -15.07
CA PRO A 106 4.73 -5.64 -14.27
C PRO A 106 4.13 -6.90 -13.63
N ILE A 107 3.77 -6.79 -12.36
CA ILE A 107 3.11 -7.84 -11.59
C ILE A 107 1.72 -7.36 -11.24
N VAL A 108 0.71 -8.15 -11.60
CA VAL A 108 -0.67 -7.91 -11.19
C VAL A 108 -0.90 -8.65 -9.87
N VAL A 109 -1.28 -7.92 -8.85
CA VAL A 109 -1.61 -8.52 -7.54
C VAL A 109 -3.06 -9.00 -7.59
N PHE A 110 -3.23 -10.31 -7.70
CA PHE A 110 -4.55 -10.92 -7.58
C PHE A 110 -4.92 -11.05 -6.11
N ARG A 111 -6.15 -10.70 -5.79
CA ARG A 111 -6.74 -10.96 -4.47
C ARG A 111 -7.79 -12.04 -4.65
N GLU A 112 -7.75 -13.05 -3.79
CA GLU A 112 -8.70 -14.14 -3.79
C GLU A 112 -9.52 -14.11 -2.49
N SER A 113 -10.80 -14.42 -2.60
CA SER A 113 -11.70 -14.59 -1.48
C SER A 113 -12.52 -15.87 -1.65
N VAL A 114 -13.00 -16.42 -0.55
CA VAL A 114 -13.87 -17.59 -0.57
C VAL A 114 -15.33 -17.13 -0.59
N THR A 115 -16.16 -17.83 -1.36
CA THR A 115 -17.59 -17.52 -1.50
C THR A 115 -18.50 -18.33 -0.58
N LYS A 116 -17.99 -19.44 -0.03
CA LYS A 116 -18.72 -20.34 0.86
C LYS A 116 -17.77 -21.06 1.79
N LYS A 117 -18.30 -21.55 2.92
CA LYS A 117 -17.58 -22.39 3.85
C LYS A 117 -17.09 -23.66 3.19
N SER A 118 -15.81 -24.01 3.42
CA SER A 118 -15.22 -25.26 2.92
C SER A 118 -15.54 -26.44 3.84
N ASP A 119 -15.38 -27.65 3.33
CA ASP A 119 -15.26 -28.83 4.16
C ASP A 119 -13.96 -28.77 4.97
N THR A 120 -13.93 -29.55 6.08
CA THR A 120 -12.73 -29.60 6.91
C THR A 120 -11.62 -30.37 6.19
N ALA A 121 -10.53 -29.69 5.87
CA ALA A 121 -9.32 -30.29 5.34
C ALA A 121 -8.41 -30.74 6.50
N VAL A 122 -7.83 -31.95 6.37
CA VAL A 122 -6.91 -32.47 7.37
C VAL A 122 -5.48 -32.43 6.81
N GLY A 123 -4.62 -31.67 7.45
CA GLY A 123 -3.19 -31.62 7.14
C GLY A 123 -2.37 -32.22 8.29
N ARG A 124 -1.26 -32.89 7.96
CA ARG A 124 -0.34 -33.44 8.95
C ARG A 124 1.04 -32.81 8.80
N SER A 125 1.66 -32.47 9.94
CA SER A 125 3.02 -31.92 9.92
C SER A 125 4.04 -32.94 9.36
N PRO A 126 5.16 -32.49 8.77
CA PRO A 126 6.19 -33.39 8.22
C PRO A 126 6.74 -34.39 9.24
N ASN A 127 6.84 -34.00 10.51
CA ASN A 127 7.26 -34.85 11.62
C ASN A 127 6.16 -35.78 12.15
N LYS A 128 4.94 -35.71 11.61
CA LYS A 128 3.75 -36.52 11.95
C LYS A 128 3.27 -36.39 13.41
N HIS A 129 3.71 -35.34 14.13
CA HIS A 129 3.30 -35.12 15.52
C HIS A 129 2.03 -34.27 15.68
N ASN A 130 1.68 -33.49 14.65
CA ASN A 130 0.53 -32.60 14.70
C ASN A 130 -0.40 -32.85 13.51
N ASP A 131 -1.69 -32.95 13.78
CA ASP A 131 -2.76 -32.96 12.78
C ASP A 131 -3.49 -31.60 12.86
N PHE A 132 -3.68 -30.97 11.71
CA PHE A 132 -4.38 -29.69 11.56
C PHE A 132 -5.71 -29.91 10.87
N PHE A 133 -6.78 -29.48 11.50
CA PHE A 133 -8.12 -29.49 10.94
C PHE A 133 -8.46 -28.05 10.54
N ILE A 134 -8.52 -27.80 9.23
CA ILE A 134 -8.66 -26.45 8.71
C ILE A 134 -9.98 -26.33 7.97
N THR A 135 -10.78 -25.34 8.33
CA THR A 135 -11.99 -24.92 7.63
C THR A 135 -11.82 -23.45 7.24
N VAL A 136 -12.13 -23.11 6.00
CA VAL A 136 -12.07 -21.75 5.49
C VAL A 136 -13.48 -21.26 5.21
N GLU A 137 -13.81 -20.06 5.66
CA GLU A 137 -15.13 -19.46 5.46
C GLU A 137 -15.00 -17.98 5.09
N PRO A 138 -15.99 -17.39 4.40
CA PRO A 138 -16.02 -15.97 4.11
C PRO A 138 -15.95 -15.16 5.40
N LEU A 139 -15.20 -14.08 5.36
CA LEU A 139 -15.17 -13.14 6.47
C LEU A 139 -16.46 -12.32 6.48
N GLU A 140 -17.01 -12.06 7.66
CA GLU A 140 -18.20 -11.23 7.81
C GLU A 140 -17.93 -9.79 7.41
N ASP A 141 -18.93 -9.13 6.77
CA ASP A 141 -18.77 -7.77 6.25
C ASP A 141 -18.40 -6.78 7.36
N SER A 142 -18.95 -6.94 8.57
CA SER A 142 -18.60 -6.14 9.75
C SER A 142 -17.13 -6.21 10.14
N VAL A 143 -16.50 -7.36 9.93
CA VAL A 143 -15.09 -7.59 10.22
C VAL A 143 -14.22 -6.97 9.13
N VAL A 144 -14.64 -7.09 7.87
CA VAL A 144 -13.97 -6.47 6.72
C VAL A 144 -13.96 -4.95 6.89
N GLU A 145 -15.09 -4.36 7.26
CA GLU A 145 -15.20 -2.92 7.53
C GLU A 145 -14.29 -2.49 8.70
N ALA A 146 -14.27 -3.26 9.79
CA ALA A 146 -13.42 -2.96 10.94
C ALA A 146 -11.92 -3.03 10.63
N ILE A 147 -11.50 -3.92 9.73
CA ILE A 147 -10.13 -3.98 9.22
C ILE A 147 -9.83 -2.78 8.34
N ALA A 148 -10.73 -2.43 7.41
CA ALA A 148 -10.57 -1.28 6.52
C ALA A 148 -10.49 0.05 7.29
N GLU A 149 -11.26 0.19 8.36
CA GLU A 149 -11.23 1.36 9.25
C GLU A 149 -10.04 1.39 10.22
N GLY A 150 -9.18 0.36 10.20
CA GLY A 150 -8.02 0.26 11.08
C GLY A 150 -8.35 -0.02 12.56
N LYS A 151 -9.57 -0.43 12.87
CA LYS A 151 -9.97 -0.82 14.24
C LYS A 151 -9.29 -2.11 14.69
N ILE A 152 -8.93 -2.96 13.73
CA ILE A 152 -8.17 -4.18 13.94
C ILE A 152 -6.74 -3.93 13.44
N PRO A 153 -5.72 -3.88 14.33
CA PRO A 153 -4.35 -3.61 13.94
C PRO A 153 -3.76 -4.78 13.16
N GLU A 154 -2.93 -4.48 12.18
CA GLU A 154 -2.13 -5.48 11.48
C GLU A 154 -1.02 -6.03 12.39
N GLY A 155 -0.75 -7.33 12.28
CA GLY A 155 0.38 -7.97 12.92
C GLY A 155 0.02 -8.97 14.01
N ARG A 156 1.00 -9.29 14.84
CA ARG A 156 0.85 -10.30 15.90
C ARG A 156 0.10 -9.75 17.10
N ILE A 157 -1.07 -10.29 17.39
CA ILE A 157 -1.87 -9.95 18.59
C ILE A 157 -1.13 -10.41 19.85
N LYS A 158 -0.91 -9.51 20.80
CA LYS A 158 -0.33 -9.83 22.10
C LYS A 158 -1.44 -10.31 23.02
N LYS A 159 -1.21 -11.42 23.74
CA LYS A 159 -2.19 -12.07 24.66
C LYS A 159 -2.82 -11.18 25.75
N LYS A 160 -2.50 -9.90 25.83
CA LYS A 160 -2.99 -8.96 26.87
C LYS A 160 -3.69 -7.72 26.33
N ASP A 161 -4.06 -7.71 25.06
CA ASP A 161 -4.70 -6.53 24.46
C ASP A 161 -6.23 -6.60 24.68
N LYS A 162 -6.66 -6.16 25.88
CA LYS A 162 -8.08 -6.16 26.26
C LYS A 162 -8.96 -5.32 25.35
N SER A 163 -8.42 -4.26 24.77
CA SER A 163 -9.15 -3.38 23.84
C SER A 163 -9.50 -4.11 22.54
N LEU A 164 -8.63 -5.00 22.11
CA LEU A 164 -8.84 -5.82 20.91
C LEU A 164 -9.84 -6.94 21.19
N ASP A 165 -9.75 -7.57 22.34
CA ASP A 165 -10.72 -8.59 22.76
C ASP A 165 -12.14 -8.01 22.85
N GLU A 166 -12.30 -6.80 23.42
CA GLU A 166 -13.59 -6.10 23.46
C GLU A 166 -14.12 -5.76 22.07
N THR A 167 -13.25 -5.34 21.15
CA THR A 167 -13.62 -5.04 19.76
C THR A 167 -14.04 -6.31 19.01
N LEU A 168 -13.31 -7.42 19.17
CA LEU A 168 -13.64 -8.70 18.56
C LEU A 168 -14.96 -9.28 19.09
N VAL A 169 -15.19 -9.20 20.40
CA VAL A 169 -16.45 -9.62 21.02
C VAL A 169 -17.62 -8.76 20.53
N ALA A 170 -17.43 -7.45 20.40
CA ALA A 170 -18.45 -6.54 19.85
C ALA A 170 -18.79 -6.84 18.38
N LEU A 171 -17.85 -7.39 17.61
CA LEU A 171 -18.02 -7.84 16.22
C LEU A 171 -18.56 -9.28 16.12
N GLY A 172 -18.84 -9.96 17.26
CA GLY A 172 -19.37 -11.32 17.28
C GLY A 172 -18.33 -12.43 17.07
N ILE A 173 -17.04 -12.09 17.08
CA ILE A 173 -15.94 -13.05 16.96
C ILE A 173 -15.57 -13.52 18.36
N THR A 174 -15.84 -14.79 18.67
CA THR A 174 -15.50 -15.44 19.96
C THR A 174 -14.34 -16.42 19.80
#